data_8be361559ff147ac41469b1c2dfdf131
#
_entry.id   8be361559ff147ac41469b1c2dfdf131
#
_cell.length_a   1.000
_cell.length_b   1.000
_cell.length_c   1.000
_cell.angle_alpha   90.00
_cell.angle_beta   90.00
_cell.angle_gamma   90.00
#
_symmetry.space_group_name_H-M   'P 1'
#
loop_
_entity.id
_entity.type
_entity.pdbx_description
1 polymer ?
#
loop_
_entity_poly.entity_id
_entity_poly.type
_entity_poly.pdbx_seq_one_letter_code
_entity_poly.pdbx_strand_id
1 'polypeptide(L)'
;MKYEVKKLEKSAVEVKLHLDAAEVSPLVDKVLKHVGEHAEVAGFRKGHVPKEALMANYKDHIESDVANDAINAHFPEIVEKEKLEPVSYVRLKEIALKDELDLTFDIDVYPEFTLGNYKGLEAEKKTFEMTDDLLNTELEMMQRNHSKLVEVEDASYKAQLEDTVDLAFEGFMDGVPFPGGKAESHLLKLGSKSFIDNFEEQLVGYTKGQEGEITVKFPEEYHAPELAGKPAQFKVKINAIKQLREPELNDEFAKELGYESLEDLKNKTKEETIKRENDRIENEYVGALLDKLMETTTIDVPVSMVQSEIQNRLKELEYQLSMQGFKMDDYLKMMGGNIDTFAAQLAPAAEKKVKVDLILDKIARENKFEASEEELKERMEEVAKMYGMDVPTLEGELKKNNNLDNFKASVKYDIVMKKAIDEVVKNAK
;
A
#
# COMPACT_ATOMS: atom_id res chain seq x y z
N MET A 1 -36.97 15.05 23.50
CA MET A 1 -35.75 14.24 23.45
C MET A 1 -35.07 14.18 24.82
N LYS A 2 -34.68 12.98 25.28
CA LYS A 2 -33.79 12.74 26.42
C LYS A 2 -32.63 11.90 25.96
N TYR A 3 -31.43 12.12 26.50
CA TYR A 3 -30.28 11.30 26.16
C TYR A 3 -29.34 11.13 27.36
N GLU A 4 -28.54 10.07 27.30
CA GLU A 4 -27.46 9.78 28.24
C GLU A 4 -26.20 9.43 27.46
N VAL A 5 -25.04 9.98 27.87
CA VAL A 5 -23.76 9.76 27.22
C VAL A 5 -22.81 9.10 28.22
N LYS A 6 -22.23 7.98 27.85
CA LYS A 6 -21.32 7.21 28.69
C LYS A 6 -19.99 6.98 27.95
N LYS A 7 -18.87 7.44 28.54
CA LYS A 7 -17.53 7.15 28.03
C LYS A 7 -17.19 5.67 28.24
N LEU A 8 -16.65 5.04 27.22
CA LEU A 8 -16.17 3.67 27.21
C LEU A 8 -14.65 3.67 26.98
N GLU A 9 -14.05 2.46 27.00
CA GLU A 9 -12.63 2.28 26.66
C GLU A 9 -12.35 2.55 25.18
N LYS A 10 -11.08 2.81 24.82
CA LYS A 10 -10.63 3.09 23.45
C LYS A 10 -11.32 4.29 22.81
N SER A 11 -11.54 5.30 23.63
CA SER A 11 -12.18 6.56 23.21
C SER A 11 -13.52 6.36 22.51
N ALA A 12 -14.25 5.32 22.87
CA ALA A 12 -15.61 5.10 22.44
C ALA A 12 -16.61 5.79 23.42
N VAL A 13 -17.74 6.18 22.89
CA VAL A 13 -18.85 6.78 23.63
C VAL A 13 -20.12 6.04 23.27
N GLU A 14 -20.85 5.56 24.29
CA GLU A 14 -22.19 5.01 24.16
C GLU A 14 -23.21 6.13 24.39
N VAL A 15 -24.13 6.26 23.47
CA VAL A 15 -25.25 7.21 23.56
C VAL A 15 -26.55 6.43 23.63
N LYS A 16 -27.34 6.72 24.65
CA LYS A 16 -28.73 6.25 24.76
C LYS A 16 -29.64 7.44 24.46
N LEU A 17 -30.47 7.32 23.44
CA LEU A 17 -31.40 8.34 22.97
C LEU A 17 -32.83 7.85 23.16
N HIS A 18 -33.63 8.62 23.86
CA HIS A 18 -35.05 8.38 24.04
C HIS A 18 -35.86 9.52 23.41
N LEU A 19 -36.79 9.13 22.53
CA LEU A 19 -37.76 10.03 21.91
C LEU A 19 -39.19 9.62 22.32
N ASP A 20 -39.99 10.58 22.69
CA ASP A 20 -41.39 10.33 23.02
C ASP A 20 -42.28 10.18 21.76
N ALA A 21 -43.53 9.77 21.96
CA ALA A 21 -44.47 9.48 20.88
C ALA A 21 -44.70 10.67 19.93
N ALA A 22 -44.64 11.90 20.43
CA ALA A 22 -44.80 13.09 19.61
C ALA A 22 -43.60 13.35 18.69
N GLU A 23 -42.40 12.98 19.13
CA GLU A 23 -41.16 13.13 18.39
C GLU A 23 -40.99 11.96 17.38
N VAL A 24 -41.46 10.75 17.71
CA VAL A 24 -41.33 9.55 16.91
C VAL A 24 -42.33 9.47 15.75
N SER A 25 -43.60 9.87 16.01
CA SER A 25 -44.67 9.73 15.02
C SER A 25 -44.34 10.32 13.64
N PRO A 26 -43.78 11.54 13.52
CA PRO A 26 -43.41 12.11 12.23
C PRO A 26 -42.32 11.31 11.48
N LEU A 27 -41.37 10.74 12.22
CA LEU A 27 -40.28 9.92 11.65
C LEU A 27 -40.84 8.61 11.08
N VAL A 28 -41.71 7.93 11.86
CA VAL A 28 -42.36 6.70 11.42
C VAL A 28 -43.24 6.95 10.21
N ASP A 29 -44.06 8.03 10.20
CA ASP A 29 -44.90 8.36 9.06
C ASP A 29 -44.10 8.65 7.79
N LYS A 30 -42.95 9.33 7.91
CA LYS A 30 -42.05 9.61 6.79
C LYS A 30 -41.47 8.31 6.22
N VAL A 31 -40.96 7.42 7.07
CA VAL A 31 -40.35 6.15 6.67
C VAL A 31 -41.41 5.21 6.07
N LEU A 32 -42.57 5.08 6.70
CA LEU A 32 -43.71 4.29 6.20
C LEU A 32 -44.16 4.74 4.82
N LYS A 33 -44.20 6.05 4.57
CA LYS A 33 -44.52 6.60 3.25
C LYS A 33 -43.47 6.19 2.24
N HIS A 34 -42.19 6.35 2.55
CA HIS A 34 -41.08 5.98 1.64
C HIS A 34 -41.06 4.49 1.35
N VAL A 35 -41.13 3.64 2.37
CA VAL A 35 -41.19 2.18 2.21
C VAL A 35 -42.44 1.77 1.42
N GLY A 36 -43.60 2.37 1.72
CA GLY A 36 -44.88 2.07 1.06
C GLY A 36 -44.89 2.35 -0.44
N GLU A 37 -44.13 3.34 -0.92
CA GLU A 37 -43.98 3.65 -2.36
C GLU A 37 -43.28 2.51 -3.14
N HIS A 38 -42.43 1.74 -2.47
CA HIS A 38 -41.59 0.71 -3.11
C HIS A 38 -41.89 -0.71 -2.64
N ALA A 39 -42.60 -0.89 -1.52
CA ALA A 39 -42.88 -2.18 -0.93
C ALA A 39 -43.76 -3.07 -1.82
N GLU A 40 -43.42 -4.33 -1.90
CA GLU A 40 -44.21 -5.39 -2.56
C GLU A 40 -44.70 -6.39 -1.51
N VAL A 41 -45.98 -6.32 -1.17
CA VAL A 41 -46.62 -7.21 -0.19
C VAL A 41 -47.71 -8.02 -0.88
N ALA A 42 -47.71 -9.34 -0.70
CA ALA A 42 -48.71 -10.22 -1.28
C ALA A 42 -50.13 -9.81 -0.88
N GLY A 43 -50.99 -9.64 -1.88
CA GLY A 43 -52.39 -9.20 -1.66
C GLY A 43 -52.63 -7.71 -1.72
N PHE A 44 -51.60 -6.88 -1.87
CA PHE A 44 -51.73 -5.43 -1.98
C PHE A 44 -51.09 -4.88 -3.27
N ARG A 45 -51.68 -3.80 -3.79
CA ARG A 45 -51.08 -3.08 -4.90
C ARG A 45 -49.94 -2.19 -4.41
N LYS A 46 -48.81 -2.15 -5.17
CA LYS A 46 -47.69 -1.24 -4.89
C LYS A 46 -48.15 0.19 -4.68
N GLY A 47 -47.69 0.83 -3.63
CA GLY A 47 -48.10 2.18 -3.21
C GLY A 47 -49.43 2.26 -2.41
N HIS A 48 -50.12 1.13 -2.17
CA HIS A 48 -51.36 1.03 -1.44
C HIS A 48 -51.36 -0.04 -0.34
N VAL A 49 -50.21 -0.29 0.25
CA VAL A 49 -50.03 -1.24 1.34
C VAL A 49 -50.38 -0.56 2.65
N PRO A 50 -51.31 -1.09 3.49
CA PRO A 50 -51.63 -0.53 4.81
C PRO A 50 -50.41 -0.52 5.75
N LYS A 51 -50.36 0.42 6.69
CA LYS A 51 -49.27 0.59 7.68
C LYS A 51 -49.00 -0.70 8.44
N GLU A 52 -50.03 -1.41 8.90
CA GLU A 52 -49.88 -2.65 9.66
C GLU A 52 -49.23 -3.76 8.83
N ALA A 53 -49.54 -3.82 7.51
CA ALA A 53 -48.97 -4.78 6.62
C ALA A 53 -47.50 -4.42 6.29
N LEU A 54 -47.15 -3.13 6.19
CA LEU A 54 -45.75 -2.70 6.03
C LEU A 54 -44.95 -3.04 7.29
N MET A 55 -45.45 -2.72 8.48
CA MET A 55 -44.80 -3.06 9.76
C MET A 55 -44.64 -4.58 9.95
N ALA A 56 -45.59 -5.38 9.46
CA ALA A 56 -45.47 -6.84 9.57
C ALA A 56 -44.42 -7.46 8.63
N ASN A 57 -44.21 -6.88 7.43
CA ASN A 57 -43.34 -7.47 6.41
C ASN A 57 -41.97 -6.79 6.31
N TYR A 58 -41.83 -5.54 6.75
CA TYR A 58 -40.62 -4.74 6.64
C TYR A 58 -40.15 -4.15 8.00
N LYS A 59 -40.53 -4.80 9.10
CA LYS A 59 -40.29 -4.31 10.45
C LYS A 59 -38.84 -3.85 10.66
N ASP A 60 -37.88 -4.75 10.47
CA ASP A 60 -36.46 -4.47 10.75
C ASP A 60 -35.92 -3.32 9.89
N HIS A 61 -36.38 -3.23 8.63
CA HIS A 61 -36.01 -2.14 7.72
C HIS A 61 -36.58 -0.80 8.18
N ILE A 62 -37.87 -0.79 8.56
CA ILE A 62 -38.55 0.41 9.06
C ILE A 62 -37.92 0.89 10.38
N GLU A 63 -37.68 -0.05 11.31
CA GLU A 63 -37.00 0.28 12.59
C GLU A 63 -35.60 0.87 12.37
N SER A 64 -34.83 0.30 11.43
CA SER A 64 -33.50 0.80 11.07
C SER A 64 -33.56 2.21 10.44
N ASP A 65 -34.48 2.43 9.50
CA ASP A 65 -34.63 3.72 8.84
C ASP A 65 -35.12 4.82 9.81
N VAL A 66 -36.07 4.48 10.70
CA VAL A 66 -36.52 5.40 11.76
C VAL A 66 -35.38 5.73 12.71
N ALA A 67 -34.57 4.74 13.11
CA ALA A 67 -33.41 4.95 13.95
C ALA A 67 -32.38 5.87 13.28
N ASN A 68 -32.08 5.63 12.00
CA ASN A 68 -31.16 6.48 11.24
C ASN A 68 -31.66 7.93 11.10
N ASP A 69 -32.95 8.10 10.79
CA ASP A 69 -33.55 9.43 10.71
C ASP A 69 -33.53 10.15 12.09
N ALA A 70 -33.80 9.42 13.19
CA ALA A 70 -33.71 9.95 14.54
C ALA A 70 -32.29 10.37 14.93
N ILE A 71 -31.27 9.51 14.60
CA ILE A 71 -29.87 9.83 14.85
C ILE A 71 -29.46 11.05 14.04
N ASN A 72 -29.76 11.09 12.75
CA ASN A 72 -29.41 12.22 11.89
C ASN A 72 -30.03 13.55 12.35
N ALA A 73 -31.25 13.52 12.92
CA ALA A 73 -31.92 14.69 13.42
C ALA A 73 -31.36 15.20 14.75
N HIS A 74 -30.95 14.30 15.64
CA HIS A 74 -30.66 14.67 17.04
C HIS A 74 -29.19 14.56 17.44
N PHE A 75 -28.40 13.70 16.75
CA PHE A 75 -27.01 13.50 17.09
C PHE A 75 -26.14 14.77 16.95
N PRO A 76 -26.31 15.65 15.95
CA PRO A 76 -25.56 16.91 15.89
C PRO A 76 -25.73 17.80 17.14
N GLU A 77 -26.93 17.85 17.69
CA GLU A 77 -27.19 18.60 18.93
C GLU A 77 -26.48 17.98 20.14
N ILE A 78 -26.46 16.64 20.23
CA ILE A 78 -25.73 15.92 21.29
C ILE A 78 -24.22 16.18 21.17
N VAL A 79 -23.66 16.10 19.96
CA VAL A 79 -22.25 16.38 19.67
C VAL A 79 -21.86 17.79 20.14
N GLU A 80 -22.68 18.79 19.83
CA GLU A 80 -22.43 20.19 20.22
C GLU A 80 -22.48 20.38 21.75
N LYS A 81 -23.54 19.85 22.40
CA LYS A 81 -23.75 20.00 23.84
C LYS A 81 -22.68 19.29 24.67
N GLU A 82 -22.31 18.07 24.27
CA GLU A 82 -21.31 17.25 24.96
C GLU A 82 -19.87 17.54 24.48
N LYS A 83 -19.71 18.43 23.50
CA LYS A 83 -18.42 18.79 22.89
C LYS A 83 -17.64 17.57 22.40
N LEU A 84 -18.34 16.63 21.78
CA LEU A 84 -17.73 15.44 21.22
C LEU A 84 -17.06 15.81 19.90
N GLU A 85 -15.93 15.16 19.59
CA GLU A 85 -15.28 15.21 18.27
C GLU A 85 -15.37 13.81 17.64
N PRO A 86 -16.45 13.47 16.91
CA PRO A 86 -16.62 12.15 16.32
C PRO A 86 -15.54 11.82 15.28
N VAL A 87 -14.94 10.62 15.37
CA VAL A 87 -13.95 10.10 14.42
C VAL A 87 -14.39 8.81 13.72
N SER A 88 -15.63 8.38 13.98
CA SER A 88 -16.24 7.23 13.31
C SER A 88 -17.69 7.50 12.91
N TYR A 89 -18.24 6.60 12.10
CA TYR A 89 -19.69 6.52 11.92
C TYR A 89 -20.35 5.96 13.18
N VAL A 90 -21.62 6.31 13.37
CA VAL A 90 -22.46 5.76 14.44
C VAL A 90 -22.64 4.25 14.22
N ARG A 91 -22.44 3.46 15.28
CA ARG A 91 -22.66 2.01 15.31
C ARG A 91 -23.88 1.72 16.18
N LEU A 92 -25.02 1.47 15.53
CA LEU A 92 -26.27 1.16 16.19
C LEU A 92 -26.15 -0.20 16.87
N LYS A 93 -26.53 -0.28 18.16
CA LYS A 93 -26.52 -1.50 18.99
C LYS A 93 -27.90 -2.05 19.22
N GLU A 94 -28.81 -1.18 19.68
CA GLU A 94 -30.15 -1.59 20.08
C GLU A 94 -31.17 -0.60 19.56
N ILE A 95 -32.30 -1.11 19.09
CA ILE A 95 -33.48 -0.35 18.67
C ILE A 95 -34.69 -0.94 19.40
N ALA A 96 -35.45 -0.09 20.07
CA ALA A 96 -36.75 -0.46 20.61
C ALA A 96 -37.77 0.60 20.15
N LEU A 97 -38.46 0.29 19.04
CA LEU A 97 -39.52 1.13 18.47
C LEU A 97 -40.89 0.56 18.86
N LYS A 98 -41.64 1.36 19.56
CA LYS A 98 -43.08 1.17 19.89
C LYS A 98 -43.79 2.48 19.60
N ASP A 99 -44.57 2.97 20.58
CA ASP A 99 -45.09 4.35 20.54
C ASP A 99 -43.97 5.37 20.80
N GLU A 100 -42.92 4.96 21.49
CA GLU A 100 -41.69 5.69 21.81
C GLU A 100 -40.50 4.98 21.15
N LEU A 101 -39.36 5.66 21.03
CA LEU A 101 -38.14 5.11 20.45
C LEU A 101 -36.99 5.21 21.46
N ASP A 102 -36.43 4.04 21.79
CA ASP A 102 -35.21 3.93 22.53
C ASP A 102 -34.10 3.40 21.61
N LEU A 103 -33.02 4.14 21.53
CA LEU A 103 -31.82 3.78 20.73
C LEU A 103 -30.61 3.72 21.63
N THR A 104 -29.78 2.70 21.42
CA THR A 104 -28.43 2.63 21.97
C THR A 104 -27.44 2.51 20.82
N PHE A 105 -26.48 3.41 20.74
CA PHE A 105 -25.45 3.40 19.72
C PHE A 105 -24.11 3.85 20.25
N ASP A 106 -23.04 3.38 19.62
CA ASP A 106 -21.68 3.80 19.92
C ASP A 106 -21.10 4.67 18.83
N ILE A 107 -20.16 5.51 19.23
CA ILE A 107 -19.31 6.29 18.35
C ILE A 107 -17.92 6.39 18.94
N ASP A 108 -16.89 6.36 18.11
CA ASP A 108 -15.55 6.69 18.54
C ASP A 108 -15.36 8.22 18.42
N VAL A 109 -14.69 8.79 19.41
CA VAL A 109 -14.41 10.22 19.47
C VAL A 109 -12.90 10.44 19.51
N TYR A 110 -12.47 11.65 19.16
CA TYR A 110 -11.09 12.07 19.31
C TYR A 110 -10.64 11.87 20.77
N PRO A 111 -9.49 11.19 21.00
CA PRO A 111 -9.07 10.86 22.36
C PRO A 111 -8.63 12.07 23.15
N GLU A 112 -9.06 12.12 24.41
CA GLU A 112 -8.55 13.09 25.39
C GLU A 112 -7.25 12.54 25.98
N PHE A 113 -6.12 13.20 25.76
CA PHE A 113 -4.83 12.81 26.33
C PHE A 113 -3.96 14.03 26.62
N THR A 114 -2.97 13.82 27.49
CA THR A 114 -1.95 14.83 27.78
C THR A 114 -0.67 14.46 27.05
N LEU A 115 -0.11 15.39 26.29
CA LEU A 115 1.16 15.20 25.62
C LEU A 115 2.27 14.98 26.66
N GLY A 116 3.15 14.02 26.37
CA GLY A 116 4.46 13.96 27.01
C GLY A 116 5.29 15.19 26.68
N ASN A 117 6.39 15.37 27.41
CA ASN A 117 7.26 16.50 27.13
C ASN A 117 8.06 16.25 25.84
N TYR A 118 7.71 16.95 24.76
CA TYR A 118 8.44 16.87 23.49
C TYR A 118 9.62 17.84 23.39
N LYS A 119 9.82 18.71 24.40
CA LYS A 119 10.95 19.64 24.43
C LYS A 119 12.16 19.01 25.12
N GLY A 120 13.29 19.04 24.44
CA GLY A 120 14.54 18.47 24.96
C GLY A 120 14.62 16.95 24.85
N LEU A 121 13.90 16.35 23.91
CA LEU A 121 14.11 14.94 23.52
C LEU A 121 15.51 14.78 22.93
N GLU A 122 16.16 13.68 23.25
CA GLU A 122 17.51 13.37 22.79
C GLU A 122 17.45 12.14 21.88
N ALA A 123 17.88 12.27 20.64
CA ALA A 123 18.07 11.15 19.73
C ALA A 123 19.38 11.33 18.97
N GLU A 124 20.04 10.23 18.65
CA GLU A 124 21.27 10.28 17.89
C GLU A 124 20.96 10.59 16.42
N LYS A 125 21.48 11.72 15.94
CA LYS A 125 21.41 12.08 14.52
C LYS A 125 22.68 11.63 13.84
N LYS A 126 22.58 10.60 13.00
CA LYS A 126 23.69 10.14 12.17
C LYS A 126 24.10 11.21 11.17
N THR A 127 25.31 11.12 10.66
CA THR A 127 25.81 11.96 9.57
C THR A 127 26.20 11.06 8.41
N PHE A 128 25.98 11.51 7.18
CA PHE A 128 26.41 10.82 5.97
C PHE A 128 27.48 11.66 5.28
N GLU A 129 28.55 11.01 4.89
CA GLU A 129 29.62 11.61 4.09
C GLU A 129 29.79 10.77 2.81
N MET A 130 29.65 11.42 1.67
CA MET A 130 29.83 10.80 0.37
C MET A 130 31.31 10.67 0.07
N THR A 131 31.80 9.43 0.05
CA THR A 131 33.19 9.11 -0.34
C THR A 131 33.29 8.75 -1.81
N ASP A 132 34.51 8.87 -2.36
CA ASP A 132 34.75 8.43 -3.76
C ASP A 132 34.53 6.92 -3.94
N ASP A 133 34.79 6.12 -2.91
CA ASP A 133 34.52 4.67 -2.94
C ASP A 133 33.02 4.36 -3.03
N LEU A 134 32.18 5.10 -2.30
CA LEU A 134 30.73 4.96 -2.41
C LEU A 134 30.22 5.39 -3.77
N LEU A 135 30.75 6.51 -4.32
CA LEU A 135 30.40 6.93 -5.67
C LEU A 135 30.76 5.86 -6.71
N ASN A 136 31.96 5.30 -6.62
CA ASN A 136 32.37 4.23 -7.52
C ASN A 136 31.47 3.00 -7.40
N THR A 137 31.07 2.62 -6.20
CA THR A 137 30.14 1.51 -5.97
C THR A 137 28.77 1.76 -6.63
N GLU A 138 28.23 2.98 -6.51
CA GLU A 138 26.95 3.34 -7.18
C GLU A 138 27.11 3.28 -8.72
N LEU A 139 28.22 3.79 -9.26
CA LEU A 139 28.50 3.75 -10.69
C LEU A 139 28.70 2.32 -11.21
N GLU A 140 29.39 1.45 -10.46
CA GLU A 140 29.52 0.04 -10.77
C GLU A 140 28.17 -0.68 -10.77
N MET A 141 27.30 -0.38 -9.82
CA MET A 141 25.92 -0.91 -9.82
C MET A 141 25.15 -0.46 -11.05
N MET A 142 25.31 0.80 -11.48
CA MET A 142 24.69 1.28 -12.72
C MET A 142 25.23 0.54 -13.94
N GLN A 143 26.56 0.29 -14.04
CA GLN A 143 27.18 -0.48 -15.11
C GLN A 143 26.62 -1.92 -15.14
N ARG A 144 26.56 -2.61 -14.01
CA ARG A 144 26.01 -3.97 -13.91
C ARG A 144 24.56 -4.04 -14.34
N ASN A 145 23.74 -3.09 -13.90
CA ASN A 145 22.32 -3.04 -14.27
C ASN A 145 22.07 -2.76 -15.75
N HIS A 146 23.04 -2.16 -16.43
CA HIS A 146 23.00 -1.87 -17.87
C HIS A 146 23.92 -2.80 -18.69
N SER A 147 24.38 -3.90 -18.10
CA SER A 147 25.16 -4.91 -18.81
C SER A 147 24.34 -5.52 -19.95
N LYS A 148 25.00 -5.74 -21.08
CA LYS A 148 24.39 -6.29 -22.29
C LYS A 148 24.98 -7.65 -22.59
N LEU A 149 24.16 -8.59 -23.04
CA LEU A 149 24.64 -9.87 -23.60
C LEU A 149 25.21 -9.60 -24.97
N VAL A 150 26.54 -9.74 -25.08
CA VAL A 150 27.30 -9.56 -26.34
C VAL A 150 27.78 -10.91 -26.81
N GLU A 151 27.55 -11.21 -28.08
CA GLU A 151 28.01 -12.42 -28.70
C GLU A 151 29.53 -12.46 -28.80
N VAL A 152 30.14 -13.61 -28.47
CA VAL A 152 31.57 -13.86 -28.62
C VAL A 152 31.84 -14.21 -30.07
N GLU A 153 32.57 -13.35 -30.77
CA GLU A 153 32.90 -13.55 -32.21
C GLU A 153 33.94 -14.61 -32.47
N ASP A 154 34.81 -14.91 -31.47
CA ASP A 154 35.83 -15.95 -31.59
C ASP A 154 35.18 -17.34 -31.63
N ALA A 155 35.17 -17.94 -32.81
CA ALA A 155 34.60 -19.26 -33.03
C ALA A 155 35.35 -20.40 -32.27
N SER A 156 36.57 -20.13 -31.81
CA SER A 156 37.36 -21.08 -31.01
C SER A 156 37.11 -20.96 -29.51
N TYR A 157 36.34 -19.94 -29.09
CA TYR A 157 36.02 -19.70 -27.69
C TYR A 157 35.21 -20.88 -27.13
N LYS A 158 35.58 -21.35 -25.96
CA LYS A 158 34.92 -22.43 -25.24
C LYS A 158 34.05 -21.86 -24.16
N ALA A 159 32.74 -22.19 -24.17
CA ALA A 159 31.79 -21.79 -23.18
C ALA A 159 32.27 -22.07 -21.75
N GLN A 160 32.14 -21.10 -20.87
CA GLN A 160 32.53 -21.15 -19.45
C GLN A 160 31.31 -20.96 -18.56
N LEU A 161 31.47 -21.23 -17.28
CA LEU A 161 30.46 -20.85 -16.30
C LEU A 161 30.24 -19.33 -16.36
N GLU A 162 29.02 -18.89 -16.13
CA GLU A 162 28.52 -17.51 -16.23
C GLU A 162 28.26 -17.02 -17.67
N ASP A 163 28.79 -17.71 -18.72
CA ASP A 163 28.40 -17.40 -20.09
C ASP A 163 26.95 -17.78 -20.34
N THR A 164 26.30 -17.05 -21.24
CA THR A 164 24.95 -17.38 -21.71
C THR A 164 25.06 -18.01 -23.10
N VAL A 165 24.63 -19.23 -23.23
CA VAL A 165 24.59 -19.92 -24.51
C VAL A 165 23.20 -19.82 -25.15
N ASP A 166 23.15 -19.55 -26.44
CA ASP A 166 21.97 -19.77 -27.27
C ASP A 166 21.97 -21.23 -27.72
N LEU A 167 21.08 -22.02 -27.13
CA LEU A 167 21.09 -23.48 -27.22
C LEU A 167 19.88 -23.96 -28.01
N ALA A 168 20.13 -24.75 -29.06
CA ALA A 168 19.14 -25.65 -29.63
C ALA A 168 19.25 -27.01 -28.96
N PHE A 169 18.13 -27.60 -28.57
CA PHE A 169 18.10 -28.92 -27.96
C PHE A 169 16.90 -29.75 -28.33
N GLU A 170 17.02 -31.07 -28.32
CA GLU A 170 15.92 -32.03 -28.46
C GLU A 170 16.16 -33.21 -27.52
N GLY A 171 15.20 -33.42 -26.59
CA GLY A 171 15.28 -34.47 -25.58
C GLY A 171 14.59 -35.76 -26.00
N PHE A 172 15.25 -36.88 -25.69
CA PHE A 172 14.79 -38.23 -25.99
C PHE A 172 14.77 -39.07 -24.72
N MET A 173 13.75 -39.92 -24.61
CA MET A 173 13.68 -40.95 -23.59
C MET A 173 13.49 -42.28 -24.28
N ASP A 174 14.38 -43.25 -24.01
CA ASP A 174 14.39 -44.54 -24.69
C ASP A 174 14.37 -44.41 -26.23
N GLY A 175 15.03 -43.36 -26.76
CA GLY A 175 15.08 -43.08 -28.19
C GLY A 175 13.84 -42.38 -28.77
N VAL A 176 12.85 -42.02 -27.97
CA VAL A 176 11.62 -41.34 -28.41
C VAL A 176 11.63 -39.90 -27.91
N PRO A 177 11.38 -38.90 -28.79
CA PRO A 177 11.28 -37.51 -28.34
C PRO A 177 10.07 -37.31 -27.45
N PHE A 178 10.21 -36.50 -26.40
CA PHE A 178 9.10 -36.20 -25.47
C PHE A 178 8.59 -34.76 -25.62
N PRO A 179 7.30 -34.51 -25.34
CA PRO A 179 6.73 -33.19 -25.44
C PRO A 179 7.40 -32.20 -24.46
N GLY A 180 7.68 -30.97 -24.93
CA GLY A 180 8.36 -29.94 -24.15
C GLY A 180 9.90 -30.09 -24.07
N GLY A 181 10.46 -31.17 -24.66
CA GLY A 181 11.93 -31.41 -24.67
C GLY A 181 12.65 -30.76 -25.83
N LYS A 182 12.05 -29.90 -26.67
CA LYS A 182 12.64 -29.31 -27.85
C LYS A 182 12.55 -27.80 -27.89
N ALA A 183 13.69 -27.17 -28.21
CA ALA A 183 13.77 -25.76 -28.60
C ALA A 183 14.83 -25.57 -29.68
N GLU A 184 14.59 -24.64 -30.62
CA GLU A 184 15.58 -24.29 -31.67
C GLU A 184 16.49 -23.15 -31.21
N SER A 185 16.09 -22.36 -30.24
CA SER A 185 16.86 -21.29 -29.60
C SER A 185 16.34 -21.09 -28.19
N HIS A 186 17.23 -21.23 -27.23
CA HIS A 186 16.97 -20.95 -25.81
C HIS A 186 18.21 -20.34 -25.17
N LEU A 187 18.04 -19.18 -24.55
CA LEU A 187 19.13 -18.53 -23.83
C LEU A 187 19.29 -19.16 -22.45
N LEU A 188 20.40 -19.85 -22.25
CA LEU A 188 20.74 -20.54 -21.02
C LEU A 188 22.02 -19.99 -20.43
N LYS A 189 21.95 -19.42 -19.23
CA LYS A 189 23.14 -19.02 -18.48
C LYS A 189 23.74 -20.24 -17.79
N LEU A 190 24.98 -20.58 -18.13
CA LEU A 190 25.70 -21.73 -17.57
C LEU A 190 26.03 -21.49 -16.08
N GLY A 191 25.62 -22.41 -15.22
CA GLY A 191 25.74 -22.28 -13.76
C GLY A 191 24.53 -21.67 -13.08
N SER A 192 23.48 -21.31 -13.82
CA SER A 192 22.24 -20.77 -13.27
C SER A 192 21.40 -21.77 -12.49
N LYS A 193 21.59 -23.06 -12.73
CA LYS A 193 20.79 -24.19 -12.21
C LYS A 193 19.31 -24.09 -12.60
N SER A 194 19.02 -23.44 -13.73
CA SER A 194 17.68 -23.33 -14.28
C SER A 194 17.25 -24.58 -15.06
N PHE A 195 18.21 -25.39 -15.47
CA PHE A 195 17.99 -26.70 -16.11
C PHE A 195 18.21 -27.85 -15.13
N ILE A 196 17.86 -29.06 -15.57
CA ILE A 196 18.03 -30.29 -14.79
C ILE A 196 19.48 -30.44 -14.37
N ASP A 197 19.73 -30.99 -13.19
CA ASP A 197 21.06 -31.19 -12.64
C ASP A 197 22.02 -31.80 -13.65
N ASN A 198 23.23 -31.24 -13.71
CA ASN A 198 24.31 -31.67 -14.58
C ASN A 198 24.11 -31.34 -16.09
N PHE A 199 23.01 -30.67 -16.50
CA PHE A 199 22.80 -30.27 -17.88
C PHE A 199 23.79 -29.17 -18.32
N GLU A 200 23.82 -28.08 -17.53
CA GLU A 200 24.62 -26.89 -17.82
C GLU A 200 26.11 -27.17 -17.73
N GLU A 201 26.52 -28.02 -16.80
CA GLU A 201 27.93 -28.40 -16.58
C GLU A 201 28.52 -29.17 -17.79
N GLN A 202 27.71 -29.99 -18.46
CA GLN A 202 28.13 -30.73 -19.62
C GLN A 202 28.31 -29.86 -20.88
N LEU A 203 27.73 -28.66 -20.90
CA LEU A 203 27.89 -27.70 -21.99
C LEU A 203 29.13 -26.83 -21.83
N VAL A 204 29.74 -26.80 -20.64
CA VAL A 204 31.02 -26.11 -20.44
C VAL A 204 32.11 -26.73 -21.34
N GLY A 205 32.83 -25.87 -22.05
CA GLY A 205 33.85 -26.28 -23.00
C GLY A 205 33.38 -26.46 -24.44
N TYR A 206 32.05 -26.35 -24.70
CA TYR A 206 31.54 -26.38 -26.09
C TYR A 206 31.86 -25.05 -26.79
N THR A 207 32.00 -25.13 -28.12
CA THR A 207 32.25 -23.97 -28.98
C THR A 207 30.99 -23.61 -29.78
N LYS A 208 30.93 -22.40 -30.33
CA LYS A 208 29.86 -21.98 -31.24
C LYS A 208 29.72 -22.94 -32.42
N GLY A 209 28.50 -23.38 -32.71
CA GLY A 209 28.18 -24.32 -33.77
C GLY A 209 28.43 -25.79 -33.41
N GLN A 210 28.99 -26.10 -32.25
CA GLN A 210 29.25 -27.47 -31.81
C GLN A 210 27.92 -28.17 -31.47
N GLU A 211 27.82 -29.40 -31.96
CA GLU A 211 26.76 -30.34 -31.66
C GLU A 211 27.27 -31.45 -30.74
N GLY A 212 26.41 -31.96 -29.88
CA GLY A 212 26.76 -33.05 -28.99
C GLY A 212 25.53 -33.72 -28.38
N GLU A 213 25.76 -34.77 -27.64
CA GLU A 213 24.73 -35.47 -26.86
C GLU A 213 25.13 -35.41 -25.40
N ILE A 214 24.15 -34.99 -24.55
CA ILE A 214 24.31 -34.98 -23.10
C ILE A 214 23.26 -35.89 -22.47
N THR A 215 23.61 -36.49 -21.35
CA THR A 215 22.72 -37.38 -20.61
C THR A 215 22.49 -36.80 -19.22
N VAL A 216 21.23 -36.65 -18.84
CA VAL A 216 20.83 -36.15 -17.54
C VAL A 216 19.76 -37.04 -16.91
N LYS A 217 19.62 -36.98 -15.61
CA LYS A 217 18.55 -37.69 -14.88
C LYS A 217 17.56 -36.67 -14.33
N PHE A 218 16.27 -36.85 -14.62
CA PHE A 218 15.21 -36.02 -14.03
C PHE A 218 15.14 -36.21 -12.51
N PRO A 219 14.88 -35.20 -11.72
CA PRO A 219 14.60 -35.32 -10.28
C PRO A 219 13.43 -36.28 -10.01
N GLU A 220 13.48 -36.94 -8.85
CA GLU A 220 12.38 -37.84 -8.41
C GLU A 220 11.05 -37.10 -8.24
N GLU A 221 11.10 -35.82 -7.84
CA GLU A 221 9.93 -34.93 -7.68
C GLU A 221 9.80 -33.96 -8.86
N TYR A 222 9.74 -34.47 -10.09
CA TYR A 222 9.55 -33.63 -11.26
C TYR A 222 8.05 -33.44 -11.57
N HIS A 223 7.66 -32.24 -12.02
CA HIS A 223 6.26 -31.89 -12.28
C HIS A 223 5.55 -32.76 -13.32
N ALA A 224 6.30 -33.41 -14.22
CA ALA A 224 5.80 -34.39 -15.19
C ALA A 224 6.11 -35.81 -14.67
N PRO A 225 5.11 -36.55 -14.14
CA PRO A 225 5.34 -37.86 -13.52
C PRO A 225 5.94 -38.91 -14.45
N GLU A 226 5.69 -38.81 -15.76
CA GLU A 226 6.23 -39.66 -16.78
C GLU A 226 7.75 -39.50 -16.98
N LEU A 227 8.32 -38.37 -16.57
CA LEU A 227 9.75 -38.07 -16.68
C LEU A 227 10.49 -38.25 -15.35
N ALA A 228 9.80 -38.18 -14.21
CA ALA A 228 10.40 -38.22 -12.88
C ALA A 228 11.31 -39.42 -12.66
N GLY A 229 12.52 -39.17 -12.16
CA GLY A 229 13.54 -40.18 -11.85
C GLY A 229 14.18 -40.88 -13.05
N LYS A 230 13.77 -40.57 -14.29
CA LYS A 230 14.26 -41.26 -15.48
C LYS A 230 15.46 -40.58 -16.15
N PRO A 231 16.35 -41.32 -16.78
CA PRO A 231 17.44 -40.76 -17.61
C PRO A 231 16.85 -40.28 -18.95
N ALA A 232 17.32 -39.12 -19.42
CA ALA A 232 17.02 -38.59 -20.74
C ALA A 232 18.29 -38.20 -21.47
N GLN A 233 18.28 -38.35 -22.77
CA GLN A 233 19.36 -37.92 -23.67
C GLN A 233 18.91 -36.66 -24.41
N PHE A 234 19.76 -35.67 -24.46
CA PHE A 234 19.50 -34.44 -25.20
C PHE A 234 20.54 -34.28 -26.31
N LYS A 235 20.06 -34.14 -27.53
CA LYS A 235 20.86 -33.62 -28.62
C LYS A 235 20.92 -32.12 -28.51
N VAL A 236 22.08 -31.55 -28.43
CA VAL A 236 22.29 -30.12 -28.17
C VAL A 236 23.14 -29.51 -29.27
N LYS A 237 22.92 -28.24 -29.56
CA LYS A 237 23.72 -27.43 -30.47
C LYS A 237 23.86 -26.02 -29.93
N ILE A 238 25.10 -25.54 -29.84
CA ILE A 238 25.38 -24.16 -29.44
C ILE A 238 25.26 -23.26 -30.67
N ASN A 239 24.19 -22.44 -30.74
CA ASN A 239 23.99 -21.47 -31.81
C ASN A 239 24.94 -20.26 -31.65
N ALA A 240 25.04 -19.75 -30.41
CA ALA A 240 25.93 -18.64 -30.07
C ALA A 240 26.33 -18.72 -28.59
N ILE A 241 27.49 -18.15 -28.28
CA ILE A 241 27.92 -17.93 -26.89
C ILE A 241 27.92 -16.43 -26.66
N LYS A 242 27.28 -15.99 -25.58
CA LYS A 242 27.16 -14.58 -25.23
C LYS A 242 27.74 -14.37 -23.84
N GLN A 243 28.42 -13.26 -23.68
CA GLN A 243 28.95 -12.83 -22.39
C GLN A 243 28.20 -11.57 -21.92
N LEU A 244 27.94 -11.53 -20.62
CA LEU A 244 27.43 -10.31 -20.02
C LEU A 244 28.59 -9.33 -19.94
N ARG A 245 28.54 -8.25 -20.71
CA ARG A 245 29.55 -7.20 -20.70
C ARG A 245 29.00 -5.96 -20.07
N GLU A 246 29.66 -5.49 -19.03
CA GLU A 246 29.42 -4.20 -18.43
C GLU A 246 29.88 -3.12 -19.43
N PRO A 247 29.05 -2.07 -19.64
CA PRO A 247 29.45 -0.94 -20.46
C PRO A 247 30.66 -0.24 -19.81
N GLU A 248 31.55 0.33 -20.62
CA GLU A 248 32.62 1.15 -20.10
C GLU A 248 32.09 2.43 -19.49
N LEU A 249 32.65 2.86 -18.36
CA LEU A 249 32.29 4.07 -17.68
C LEU A 249 32.88 5.28 -18.41
N ASN A 250 32.16 5.76 -19.42
CA ASN A 250 32.59 6.84 -20.31
C ASN A 250 31.40 7.77 -20.68
N ASP A 251 31.65 8.78 -21.50
CA ASP A 251 30.61 9.73 -21.91
C ASP A 251 29.48 9.10 -22.74
N GLU A 252 29.75 7.99 -23.45
CA GLU A 252 28.75 7.28 -24.24
C GLU A 252 27.75 6.59 -23.32
N PHE A 253 28.23 5.93 -22.28
CA PHE A 253 27.41 5.31 -21.25
C PHE A 253 26.58 6.37 -20.51
N ALA A 254 27.17 7.50 -20.13
CA ALA A 254 26.45 8.59 -19.50
C ALA A 254 25.31 9.11 -20.38
N LYS A 255 25.53 9.26 -21.69
CA LYS A 255 24.50 9.68 -22.65
C LYS A 255 23.40 8.63 -22.84
N GLU A 256 23.72 7.34 -22.82
CA GLU A 256 22.70 6.28 -22.82
C GLU A 256 21.77 6.38 -21.62
N LEU A 257 22.28 6.83 -20.47
CA LEU A 257 21.52 7.07 -19.25
C LEU A 257 20.81 8.44 -19.21
N GLY A 258 20.99 9.28 -20.23
CA GLY A 258 20.34 10.59 -20.33
C GLY A 258 21.12 11.76 -19.70
N TYR A 259 22.40 11.56 -19.37
CA TYR A 259 23.31 12.59 -18.86
C TYR A 259 24.16 13.21 -19.98
N GLU A 260 24.68 14.41 -19.76
CA GLU A 260 25.47 15.12 -20.80
C GLU A 260 26.88 14.55 -20.96
N SER A 261 27.49 14.11 -19.87
CA SER A 261 28.85 13.55 -19.82
C SER A 261 29.03 12.63 -18.60
N LEU A 262 30.14 11.91 -18.54
CA LEU A 262 30.51 11.12 -17.37
C LEU A 262 30.67 11.98 -16.11
N GLU A 263 31.16 13.20 -16.25
CA GLU A 263 31.28 14.14 -15.14
C GLU A 263 29.90 14.56 -14.63
N ASP A 264 28.96 14.86 -15.53
CA ASP A 264 27.56 15.17 -15.18
C ASP A 264 26.88 13.98 -14.48
N LEU A 265 27.04 12.76 -14.99
CA LEU A 265 26.58 11.53 -14.36
C LEU A 265 27.13 11.41 -12.93
N LYS A 266 28.43 11.56 -12.73
CA LYS A 266 29.06 11.47 -11.40
C LYS A 266 28.52 12.52 -10.43
N ASN A 267 28.39 13.76 -10.87
CA ASN A 267 27.92 14.86 -10.03
C ASN A 267 26.47 14.65 -9.62
N LYS A 268 25.58 14.30 -10.55
CA LYS A 268 24.17 14.03 -10.26
C LYS A 268 23.98 12.79 -9.40
N THR A 269 24.70 11.71 -9.66
CA THR A 269 24.68 10.52 -8.80
C THR A 269 25.10 10.87 -7.37
N LYS A 270 26.16 11.68 -7.22
CA LYS A 270 26.62 12.16 -5.91
C LYS A 270 25.56 12.98 -5.21
N GLU A 271 24.96 13.96 -5.88
CA GLU A 271 23.90 14.82 -5.32
C GLU A 271 22.66 14.01 -4.92
N GLU A 272 22.21 13.10 -5.77
CA GLU A 272 21.06 12.23 -5.51
C GLU A 272 21.31 11.27 -4.35
N THR A 273 22.49 10.69 -4.27
CA THR A 273 22.86 9.79 -3.16
C THR A 273 22.96 10.56 -1.84
N ILE A 274 23.58 11.73 -1.83
CA ILE A 274 23.65 12.59 -0.64
C ILE A 274 22.24 12.96 -0.19
N LYS A 275 21.38 13.37 -1.11
CA LYS A 275 20.00 13.72 -0.80
C LYS A 275 19.25 12.52 -0.22
N ARG A 276 19.28 11.37 -0.89
CA ARG A 276 18.61 10.14 -0.46
C ARG A 276 19.05 9.72 0.95
N GLU A 277 20.35 9.72 1.21
CA GLU A 277 20.89 9.32 2.52
C GLU A 277 20.55 10.34 3.62
N ASN A 278 20.62 11.63 3.31
CA ASN A 278 20.22 12.67 4.28
C ASN A 278 18.71 12.58 4.59
N ASP A 279 17.87 12.39 3.59
CA ASP A 279 16.42 12.19 3.79
C ASP A 279 16.15 10.95 4.65
N ARG A 280 16.89 9.86 4.43
CA ARG A 280 16.80 8.63 5.24
C ARG A 280 17.22 8.89 6.70
N ILE A 281 18.33 9.55 6.89
CA ILE A 281 18.85 9.89 8.23
C ILE A 281 17.88 10.82 8.97
N GLU A 282 17.33 11.82 8.29
CA GLU A 282 16.33 12.72 8.86
C GLU A 282 15.08 11.96 9.29
N ASN A 283 14.58 11.06 8.44
CA ASN A 283 13.43 10.24 8.76
C ASN A 283 13.69 9.27 9.93
N GLU A 284 14.88 8.66 10.00
CA GLU A 284 15.29 7.83 11.14
C GLU A 284 15.36 8.65 12.44
N TYR A 285 15.93 9.85 12.38
CA TYR A 285 16.04 10.76 13.51
C TYR A 285 14.67 11.22 14.02
N VAL A 286 13.81 11.67 13.11
CA VAL A 286 12.43 12.05 13.43
C VAL A 286 11.69 10.87 14.03
N GLY A 287 11.80 9.68 13.42
CA GLY A 287 11.20 8.45 13.94
C GLY A 287 11.63 8.14 15.37
N ALA A 288 12.93 8.27 15.69
CA ALA A 288 13.46 8.04 17.03
C ALA A 288 12.93 9.07 18.06
N LEU A 289 12.78 10.34 17.68
CA LEU A 289 12.18 11.37 18.53
C LEU A 289 10.71 11.08 18.82
N LEU A 290 9.94 10.69 17.79
CA LEU A 290 8.52 10.37 17.92
C LEU A 290 8.31 9.09 18.75
N ASP A 291 9.16 8.09 18.60
CA ASP A 291 9.12 6.88 19.43
C ASP A 291 9.31 7.21 20.92
N LYS A 292 10.27 8.05 21.26
CA LYS A 292 10.47 8.53 22.65
C LYS A 292 9.27 9.33 23.16
N LEU A 293 8.67 10.14 22.32
CA LEU A 293 7.48 10.90 22.69
C LEU A 293 6.28 10.00 22.94
N MET A 294 6.11 8.94 22.13
CA MET A 294 5.08 7.92 22.35
C MET A 294 5.25 7.17 23.67
N GLU A 295 6.48 6.87 24.09
CA GLU A 295 6.74 6.19 25.37
C GLU A 295 6.24 7.01 26.56
N THR A 296 6.28 8.33 26.47
CA THR A 296 5.87 9.27 27.53
C THR A 296 4.42 9.74 27.41
N THR A 297 3.73 9.38 26.32
CA THR A 297 2.37 9.80 26.03
C THR A 297 1.41 8.60 26.02
N THR A 298 0.49 8.56 26.97
CA THR A 298 -0.56 7.53 27.02
C THR A 298 -1.77 7.99 26.25
N ILE A 299 -2.16 7.24 25.24
CA ILE A 299 -3.34 7.53 24.39
C ILE A 299 -4.21 6.29 24.33
N ASP A 300 -5.50 6.48 24.57
CA ASP A 300 -6.52 5.45 24.36
C ASP A 300 -7.02 5.54 22.90
N VAL A 301 -6.36 4.80 22.01
CA VAL A 301 -6.53 4.94 20.56
C VAL A 301 -7.89 4.40 20.11
N PRO A 302 -8.71 5.20 19.39
CA PRO A 302 -9.99 4.75 18.85
C PRO A 302 -9.81 3.59 17.86
N VAL A 303 -10.63 2.54 18.01
CA VAL A 303 -10.55 1.35 17.16
C VAL A 303 -10.81 1.68 15.69
N SER A 304 -11.77 2.58 15.44
CA SER A 304 -12.11 3.01 14.07
C SER A 304 -10.96 3.69 13.34
N MET A 305 -10.14 4.47 14.05
CA MET A 305 -8.96 5.12 13.45
C MET A 305 -7.93 4.07 13.02
N VAL A 306 -7.69 3.06 13.87
CA VAL A 306 -6.79 1.95 13.52
C VAL A 306 -7.32 1.15 12.34
N GLN A 307 -8.61 0.84 12.33
CA GLN A 307 -9.26 0.13 11.21
C GLN A 307 -9.18 0.95 9.90
N SER A 308 -9.40 2.25 9.96
CA SER A 308 -9.27 3.13 8.79
C SER A 308 -7.84 3.14 8.26
N GLU A 309 -6.84 3.19 9.12
CA GLU A 309 -5.43 3.13 8.72
C GLU A 309 -5.08 1.78 8.08
N ILE A 310 -5.58 0.66 8.63
CA ILE A 310 -5.41 -0.67 8.02
C ILE A 310 -6.04 -0.71 6.62
N GLN A 311 -7.27 -0.19 6.47
CA GLN A 311 -7.94 -0.12 5.16
C GLN A 311 -7.18 0.74 4.16
N ASN A 312 -6.62 1.86 4.59
CA ASN A 312 -5.81 2.73 3.72
C ASN A 312 -4.55 2.01 3.24
N ARG A 313 -3.83 1.30 4.12
CA ARG A 313 -2.66 0.49 3.76
C ARG A 313 -3.00 -0.65 2.80
N LEU A 314 -4.14 -1.30 3.02
CA LEU A 314 -4.61 -2.35 2.10
C LEU A 314 -4.92 -1.80 0.71
N LYS A 315 -5.58 -0.64 0.62
CA LYS A 315 -5.88 0.04 -0.66
C LYS A 315 -4.59 0.47 -1.37
N GLU A 316 -3.63 1.00 -0.62
CA GLU A 316 -2.33 1.38 -1.18
C GLU A 316 -1.58 0.17 -1.75
N LEU A 317 -1.54 -0.94 -1.00
CA LEU A 317 -0.94 -2.19 -1.48
C LEU A 317 -1.66 -2.72 -2.72
N GLU A 318 -3.00 -2.71 -2.73
CA GLU A 318 -3.80 -3.14 -3.88
C GLU A 318 -3.48 -2.29 -5.12
N TYR A 319 -3.35 -0.98 -4.95
CA TYR A 319 -2.96 -0.08 -6.02
C TYR A 319 -1.55 -0.39 -6.55
N GLN A 320 -0.57 -0.58 -5.65
CA GLN A 320 0.81 -0.92 -6.03
C GLN A 320 0.88 -2.26 -6.78
N LEU A 321 0.17 -3.28 -6.31
CA LEU A 321 0.08 -4.58 -6.98
C LEU A 321 -0.59 -4.46 -8.36
N SER A 322 -1.66 -3.69 -8.46
CA SER A 322 -2.36 -3.42 -9.72
C SER A 322 -1.46 -2.78 -10.76
N MET A 323 -0.61 -1.82 -10.37
CA MET A 323 0.38 -1.20 -11.27
C MET A 323 1.43 -2.19 -11.78
N GLN A 324 1.68 -3.28 -11.06
CA GLN A 324 2.57 -4.38 -11.45
C GLN A 324 1.84 -5.53 -12.16
N GLY A 325 0.51 -5.40 -12.38
CA GLY A 325 -0.32 -6.42 -13.02
C GLY A 325 -0.71 -7.59 -12.12
N PHE A 326 -0.50 -7.47 -10.80
CA PHE A 326 -0.89 -8.48 -9.81
C PHE A 326 -2.23 -8.16 -9.18
N LYS A 327 -2.96 -9.20 -8.75
CA LYS A 327 -4.18 -9.07 -7.94
C LYS A 327 -3.88 -9.30 -6.47
N MET A 328 -4.56 -8.57 -5.60
CA MET A 328 -4.44 -8.73 -4.15
C MET A 328 -4.68 -10.17 -3.70
N ASP A 329 -5.71 -10.84 -4.21
CA ASP A 329 -6.04 -12.23 -3.85
C ASP A 329 -4.92 -13.21 -4.18
N ASP A 330 -4.25 -13.04 -5.33
CA ASP A 330 -3.16 -13.91 -5.77
C ASP A 330 -1.90 -13.66 -4.91
N TYR A 331 -1.64 -12.41 -4.57
CA TYR A 331 -0.56 -12.04 -3.64
C TYR A 331 -0.78 -12.65 -2.25
N LEU A 332 -1.98 -12.53 -1.69
CA LEU A 332 -2.31 -13.08 -0.36
C LEU A 332 -2.22 -14.62 -0.33
N LYS A 333 -2.64 -15.29 -1.41
CA LYS A 333 -2.47 -16.75 -1.53
C LYS A 333 -1.00 -17.17 -1.58
N MET A 334 -0.16 -16.42 -2.30
CA MET A 334 1.29 -16.66 -2.35
C MET A 334 1.92 -16.51 -0.97
N MET A 335 1.44 -15.55 -0.16
CA MET A 335 1.89 -15.34 1.22
C MET A 335 1.29 -16.36 2.22
N GLY A 336 0.45 -17.30 1.74
CA GLY A 336 -0.17 -18.35 2.57
C GLY A 336 -1.26 -17.86 3.52
N GLY A 337 -1.87 -16.69 3.24
CA GLY A 337 -2.85 -16.04 4.09
C GLY A 337 -4.11 -15.56 3.35
N ASN A 338 -4.94 -14.84 4.07
CA ASN A 338 -6.10 -14.12 3.56
C ASN A 338 -6.09 -12.67 4.06
N ILE A 339 -7.04 -11.86 3.62
CA ILE A 339 -7.10 -10.44 3.96
C ILE A 339 -7.22 -10.18 5.47
N ASP A 340 -7.94 -11.04 6.21
CA ASP A 340 -8.14 -10.87 7.65
C ASP A 340 -6.85 -11.13 8.44
N THR A 341 -6.12 -12.21 8.07
CA THR A 341 -4.82 -12.52 8.69
C THR A 341 -3.78 -11.45 8.36
N PHE A 342 -3.79 -10.93 7.15
CA PHE A 342 -2.89 -9.85 6.74
C PHE A 342 -3.23 -8.52 7.43
N ALA A 343 -4.52 -8.17 7.54
CA ALA A 343 -4.99 -7.01 8.29
C ALA A 343 -4.58 -7.08 9.77
N ALA A 344 -4.67 -8.26 10.39
CA ALA A 344 -4.22 -8.47 11.76
C ALA A 344 -2.71 -8.24 11.93
N GLN A 345 -1.90 -8.60 10.94
CA GLN A 345 -0.45 -8.33 10.94
C GLN A 345 -0.14 -6.83 10.80
N LEU A 346 -0.98 -6.07 10.11
CA LEU A 346 -0.83 -4.63 9.96
C LEU A 346 -1.24 -3.84 11.20
N ALA A 347 -2.08 -4.42 12.08
CA ALA A 347 -2.69 -3.71 13.20
C ALA A 347 -1.69 -3.02 14.15
N PRO A 348 -0.56 -3.64 14.58
CA PRO A 348 0.40 -2.97 15.46
C PRO A 348 1.06 -1.75 14.81
N ALA A 349 1.40 -1.84 13.52
CA ALA A 349 1.99 -0.75 12.77
C ALA A 349 0.98 0.37 12.48
N ALA A 350 -0.29 0.01 12.24
CA ALA A 350 -1.38 0.96 12.08
C ALA A 350 -1.66 1.70 13.40
N GLU A 351 -1.73 1.00 14.53
CA GLU A 351 -1.91 1.63 15.85
C GLU A 351 -0.77 2.60 16.18
N LYS A 352 0.49 2.20 15.90
CA LYS A 352 1.65 3.06 16.06
C LYS A 352 1.51 4.34 15.22
N LYS A 353 1.12 4.21 13.94
CA LYS A 353 0.92 5.36 13.04
C LYS A 353 -0.17 6.30 13.54
N VAL A 354 -1.32 5.75 13.96
CA VAL A 354 -2.42 6.55 14.51
C VAL A 354 -1.99 7.29 15.77
N LYS A 355 -1.23 6.64 16.68
CA LYS A 355 -0.66 7.32 17.86
C LYS A 355 0.23 8.50 17.49
N VAL A 356 1.12 8.32 16.52
CA VAL A 356 1.99 9.40 16.02
C VAL A 356 1.14 10.53 15.45
N ASP A 357 0.15 10.24 14.63
CA ASP A 357 -0.71 11.25 14.00
C ASP A 357 -1.50 12.04 15.06
N LEU A 358 -2.03 11.37 16.08
CA LEU A 358 -2.73 12.02 17.20
C LEU A 358 -1.80 12.93 18.00
N ILE A 359 -0.57 12.52 18.26
CA ILE A 359 0.46 13.32 18.95
C ILE A 359 0.78 14.57 18.14
N LEU A 360 1.04 14.41 16.83
CA LEU A 360 1.37 15.52 15.94
C LEU A 360 0.19 16.49 15.78
N ASP A 361 -1.04 15.98 15.63
CA ASP A 361 -2.25 16.78 15.59
C ASP A 361 -2.42 17.59 16.89
N LYS A 362 -2.17 16.97 18.04
CA LYS A 362 -2.23 17.66 19.32
C LYS A 362 -1.19 18.77 19.44
N ILE A 363 0.07 18.52 18.98
CA ILE A 363 1.12 19.55 18.93
C ILE A 363 0.70 20.68 18.01
N ALA A 364 0.14 20.36 16.84
CA ALA A 364 -0.32 21.36 15.89
C ALA A 364 -1.45 22.24 16.46
N ARG A 365 -2.43 21.63 17.11
CA ARG A 365 -3.55 22.36 17.77
C ARG A 365 -3.07 23.26 18.90
N GLU A 366 -2.17 22.79 19.76
CA GLU A 366 -1.61 23.57 20.87
C GLU A 366 -0.75 24.75 20.40
N ASN A 367 -0.01 24.58 19.31
CA ASN A 367 0.79 25.64 18.69
C ASN A 367 0.02 26.47 17.64
N LYS A 368 -1.24 26.12 17.35
CA LYS A 368 -2.11 26.80 16.38
C LYS A 368 -1.48 26.87 14.99
N PHE A 369 -0.89 25.76 14.52
CA PHE A 369 -0.33 25.69 13.18
C PHE A 369 -1.45 25.64 12.16
N GLU A 370 -1.32 26.45 11.12
CA GLU A 370 -2.22 26.51 9.99
C GLU A 370 -1.40 26.48 8.69
N ALA A 371 -1.98 25.95 7.62
CA ALA A 371 -1.38 26.01 6.30
C ALA A 371 -1.78 27.32 5.61
N SER A 372 -0.80 28.13 5.20
CA SER A 372 -1.05 29.31 4.40
C SER A 372 -1.42 28.95 2.96
N GLU A 373 -2.04 29.89 2.24
CA GLU A 373 -2.35 29.69 0.81
C GLU A 373 -1.08 29.63 -0.06
N GLU A 374 0.01 30.26 0.37
CA GLU A 374 1.31 30.18 -0.31
C GLU A 374 1.91 28.78 -0.17
N GLU A 375 1.96 28.23 1.04
CA GLU A 375 2.44 26.87 1.31
C GLU A 375 1.58 25.82 0.57
N LEU A 376 0.25 26.02 0.56
CA LEU A 376 -0.64 25.16 -0.20
C LEU A 376 -0.29 25.16 -1.68
N LYS A 377 -0.07 26.36 -2.25
CA LYS A 377 0.28 26.51 -3.67
C LYS A 377 1.62 25.85 -3.99
N GLU A 378 2.65 26.08 -3.19
CA GLU A 378 3.97 25.46 -3.36
C GLU A 378 3.87 23.93 -3.31
N ARG A 379 3.13 23.39 -2.32
CA ARG A 379 2.95 21.94 -2.19
C ARG A 379 2.14 21.35 -3.35
N MET A 380 1.13 22.07 -3.83
CA MET A 380 0.37 21.68 -5.03
C MET A 380 1.25 21.65 -6.29
N GLU A 381 2.21 22.59 -6.43
CA GLU A 381 3.19 22.58 -7.51
C GLU A 381 4.14 21.39 -7.43
N GLU A 382 4.61 21.03 -6.23
CA GLU A 382 5.44 19.84 -6.02
C GLU A 382 4.69 18.57 -6.42
N VAL A 383 3.44 18.41 -5.95
CA VAL A 383 2.63 17.25 -6.27
C VAL A 383 2.34 17.18 -7.78
N ALA A 384 1.97 18.29 -8.41
CA ALA A 384 1.73 18.32 -9.86
C ALA A 384 2.98 17.88 -10.65
N LYS A 385 4.18 18.36 -10.26
CA LYS A 385 5.45 17.92 -10.87
C LYS A 385 5.73 16.42 -10.71
N MET A 386 5.41 15.83 -9.55
CA MET A 386 5.56 14.39 -9.34
C MET A 386 4.71 13.55 -10.32
N TYR A 387 3.55 14.08 -10.73
CA TYR A 387 2.69 13.46 -11.74
C TYR A 387 2.99 13.90 -13.17
N GLY A 388 4.04 14.69 -13.39
CA GLY A 388 4.39 15.23 -14.71
C GLY A 388 3.36 16.21 -15.26
N MET A 389 2.63 16.91 -14.39
CA MET A 389 1.52 17.83 -14.71
C MET A 389 1.83 19.24 -14.23
N ASP A 390 1.06 20.23 -14.70
CA ASP A 390 0.96 21.54 -14.07
C ASP A 390 -0.24 21.60 -13.10
N VAL A 391 -0.25 22.58 -12.21
CA VAL A 391 -1.31 22.73 -11.20
C VAL A 391 -2.70 22.88 -11.82
N PRO A 392 -2.92 23.69 -12.89
CA PRO A 392 -4.23 23.79 -13.54
C PRO A 392 -4.76 22.45 -14.07
N THR A 393 -3.88 21.62 -14.65
CA THR A 393 -4.23 20.28 -15.15
C THR A 393 -4.61 19.35 -14.00
N LEU A 394 -3.82 19.31 -12.92
CA LEU A 394 -4.11 18.53 -11.71
C LEU A 394 -5.46 18.95 -11.11
N GLU A 395 -5.70 20.25 -10.92
CA GLU A 395 -6.99 20.73 -10.40
C GLU A 395 -8.15 20.40 -11.33
N GLY A 396 -7.94 20.42 -12.65
CA GLY A 396 -8.94 20.04 -13.64
C GLY A 396 -9.36 18.58 -13.52
N GLU A 397 -8.39 17.66 -13.36
CA GLU A 397 -8.66 16.23 -13.15
C GLU A 397 -9.36 15.97 -11.81
N LEU A 398 -8.92 16.61 -10.74
CA LEU A 398 -9.54 16.49 -9.42
C LEU A 398 -10.99 17.02 -9.38
N LYS A 399 -11.26 18.12 -10.10
CA LYS A 399 -12.62 18.68 -10.24
C LYS A 399 -13.57 17.75 -10.98
N LYS A 400 -13.11 17.08 -12.04
CA LYS A 400 -13.93 16.09 -12.78
C LYS A 400 -14.43 14.97 -11.85
N ASN A 401 -13.63 14.61 -10.87
CA ASN A 401 -13.93 13.54 -9.91
C ASN A 401 -14.57 14.04 -8.62
N ASN A 402 -14.96 15.33 -8.53
CA ASN A 402 -15.48 15.99 -7.31
C ASN A 402 -14.57 15.80 -6.08
N ASN A 403 -13.25 15.76 -6.27
CA ASN A 403 -12.29 15.46 -5.20
C ASN A 403 -11.31 16.60 -4.90
N LEU A 404 -11.45 17.78 -5.54
CA LEU A 404 -10.50 18.88 -5.37
C LEU A 404 -10.44 19.41 -3.93
N ASP A 405 -11.60 19.61 -3.30
CA ASP A 405 -11.66 20.18 -1.95
C ASP A 405 -11.09 19.21 -0.91
N ASN A 406 -11.39 17.92 -1.03
CA ASN A 406 -10.82 16.88 -0.18
C ASN A 406 -9.29 16.79 -0.37
N PHE A 407 -8.82 16.88 -1.60
CA PHE A 407 -7.40 16.87 -1.88
C PHE A 407 -6.68 18.08 -1.30
N LYS A 408 -7.24 19.29 -1.46
CA LYS A 408 -6.69 20.51 -0.83
C LYS A 408 -6.68 20.42 0.70
N ALA A 409 -7.73 19.84 1.29
CA ALA A 409 -7.79 19.61 2.73
C ALA A 409 -6.70 18.63 3.19
N SER A 410 -6.46 17.55 2.44
CA SER A 410 -5.37 16.60 2.73
C SER A 410 -4.00 17.28 2.63
N VAL A 411 -3.75 18.07 1.59
CA VAL A 411 -2.48 18.81 1.43
C VAL A 411 -2.27 19.83 2.57
N LYS A 412 -3.32 20.55 2.98
CA LYS A 412 -3.25 21.45 4.14
C LYS A 412 -2.93 20.69 5.42
N TYR A 413 -3.53 19.52 5.62
CA TYR A 413 -3.24 18.65 6.76
C TYR A 413 -1.78 18.20 6.78
N ASP A 414 -1.23 17.75 5.63
CA ASP A 414 0.17 17.34 5.52
C ASP A 414 1.14 18.48 5.86
N ILE A 415 0.84 19.72 5.42
CA ILE A 415 1.63 20.91 5.75
C ILE A 415 1.62 21.14 7.27
N VAL A 416 0.45 21.05 7.90
CA VAL A 416 0.31 21.24 9.35
C VAL A 416 1.04 20.14 10.13
N MET A 417 0.96 18.89 9.69
CA MET A 417 1.70 17.77 10.31
C MET A 417 3.21 17.95 10.17
N LYS A 418 3.68 18.41 9.02
CA LYS A 418 5.11 18.74 8.83
C LYS A 418 5.57 19.82 9.78
N LYS A 419 4.80 20.90 9.98
CA LYS A 419 5.11 21.94 10.98
C LYS A 419 5.19 21.39 12.41
N ALA A 420 4.32 20.42 12.74
CA ALA A 420 4.38 19.77 14.05
C ALA A 420 5.65 18.92 14.22
N ILE A 421 6.06 18.19 13.18
CA ILE A 421 7.34 17.46 13.16
C ILE A 421 8.52 18.43 13.31
N ASP A 422 8.56 19.51 12.54
CA ASP A 422 9.61 20.52 12.57
C ASP A 422 9.71 21.17 13.98
N GLU A 423 8.58 21.36 14.66
CA GLU A 423 8.56 21.86 16.03
C GLU A 423 9.19 20.86 17.03
N VAL A 424 8.92 19.56 16.87
CA VAL A 424 9.56 18.50 17.68
C VAL A 424 11.06 18.49 17.43
N VAL A 425 11.50 18.49 16.19
CA VAL A 425 12.91 18.48 15.78
C VAL A 425 13.64 19.72 16.30
N LYS A 426 13.04 20.90 16.15
CA LYS A 426 13.60 22.17 16.61
C LYS A 426 13.83 22.23 18.12
N ASN A 427 13.00 21.55 18.90
CA ASN A 427 13.09 21.50 20.34
C ASN A 427 13.86 20.29 20.88
N ALA A 428 14.37 19.40 20.01
CA ALA A 428 15.25 18.31 20.38
C ALA A 428 16.67 18.82 20.76
N LYS A 429 17.40 18.01 21.53
CA LYS A 429 18.76 18.30 21.94
C LYS A 429 19.80 17.51 21.15
#